data_5c30ef350d37490c96c00ccd9d34e886
#
_entry.id   5c30ef350d37490c96c00ccd9d34e886
#
_cell.length_a   1.000
_cell.length_b   1.000
_cell.length_c   1.000
_cell.angle_alpha   90.00
_cell.angle_beta   90.00
_cell.angle_gamma   90.00
#
_symmetry.space_group_name_H-M   'P 1'
#
loop_
_entity.id
_entity.type
_entity.pdbx_description
1 polymer ?
#
loop_
_entity_poly.entity_id
_entity_poly.type
_entity_poly.pdbx_seq_one_letter_code
_entity_poly.pdbx_strand_id
1 'polypeptide(L)'
;SLIKKINTKNSYNGNFTFKSQATIRNYNTNIYERNNLNELIFKSYPKISFNGFYNNYEFIIKNSNTSNENSTYKNNENLYLSGIFQYNSVLPLIKENETYQKILKPQFSLKLAPPHTKDNRNEESKIDFNNIFTLERLSENTTEGGLSLSYGSEYSILNKEKSNEIFNLRLANNLRLENNDDISNSHQMGEKTSNFFSEIEFNPNEYLKTKYSNSLKNDLKNISYENLTTEFRVNNFVTKFDYLNENSSS
;
A
#
# COMPACT_ATOMS: atom_id res chain seq x y z
N SER A 1 -10.81 -4.88 20.71
CA SER A 1 -10.30 -3.63 20.12
C SER A 1 -11.25 -2.46 20.40
N LEU A 2 -10.71 -1.30 20.66
CA LEU A 2 -11.46 -0.05 20.82
C LEU A 2 -11.06 0.87 19.66
N ILE A 3 -12.05 1.41 18.93
CA ILE A 3 -11.83 2.40 17.88
C ILE A 3 -12.69 3.62 18.17
N LYS A 4 -12.08 4.79 18.31
CA LYS A 4 -12.77 6.06 18.47
C LYS A 4 -12.36 7.02 17.34
N LYS A 5 -13.34 7.50 16.58
CA LYS A 5 -13.16 8.53 15.56
C LYS A 5 -13.62 9.89 16.10
N ILE A 6 -12.79 10.92 15.94
CA ILE A 6 -13.07 12.29 16.32
C ILE A 6 -12.98 13.16 15.06
N ASN A 7 -14.11 13.77 14.70
CA ASN A 7 -14.17 14.67 13.56
C ASN A 7 -13.82 16.10 14.02
N THR A 8 -12.79 16.68 13.45
CA THR A 8 -12.28 18.01 13.79
C THR A 8 -12.55 19.04 12.69
N LYS A 9 -13.79 19.08 12.18
CA LYS A 9 -14.18 19.92 11.03
C LYS A 9 -13.73 21.38 11.08
N ASN A 10 -13.55 21.96 12.27
CA ASN A 10 -13.36 23.40 12.42
C ASN A 10 -11.91 23.84 12.71
N SER A 11 -11.00 22.94 13.13
CA SER A 11 -9.66 23.38 13.56
C SER A 11 -8.51 22.83 12.70
N TYR A 12 -8.59 21.55 12.28
CA TYR A 12 -7.47 20.88 11.60
C TYR A 12 -7.82 20.34 10.21
N ASN A 13 -9.05 20.57 9.74
CA ASN A 13 -9.54 20.13 8.43
C ASN A 13 -9.25 18.65 8.13
N GLY A 14 -9.55 17.77 9.07
CA GLY A 14 -9.29 16.34 8.99
C GLY A 14 -9.94 15.52 10.09
N ASN A 15 -9.63 14.24 10.13
CA ASN A 15 -10.15 13.29 11.11
C ASN A 15 -9.01 12.70 11.94
N PHE A 16 -9.19 12.66 13.26
CA PHE A 16 -8.40 11.85 14.17
C PHE A 16 -9.09 10.49 14.40
N THR A 17 -8.32 9.42 14.37
CA THR A 17 -8.76 8.08 14.75
C THR A 17 -7.81 7.53 15.79
N PHE A 18 -8.34 7.14 16.94
CA PHE A 18 -7.59 6.40 17.94
C PHE A 18 -8.02 4.94 17.89
N LYS A 19 -7.05 4.03 17.79
CA LYS A 19 -7.27 2.58 17.90
C LYS A 19 -6.45 2.04 19.05
N SER A 20 -7.01 1.12 19.80
CA SER A 20 -6.32 0.36 20.84
C SER A 20 -6.71 -1.10 20.74
N GLN A 21 -5.72 -1.97 20.65
CA GLN A 21 -5.89 -3.41 20.55
C GLN A 21 -4.96 -4.10 21.52
N ALA A 22 -5.52 -4.98 22.34
CA ALA A 22 -4.76 -5.86 23.21
C ALA A 22 -5.02 -7.32 22.81
N THR A 23 -3.97 -8.10 22.71
CA THR A 23 -4.03 -9.54 22.46
C THR A 23 -3.24 -10.25 23.53
N ILE A 24 -3.86 -11.24 24.15
CA ILE A 24 -3.23 -12.13 25.13
C ILE A 24 -3.40 -13.55 24.59
N ARG A 25 -2.32 -14.27 24.43
CA ARG A 25 -2.30 -15.68 24.04
C ARG A 25 -1.60 -16.48 25.11
N ASN A 26 -2.25 -17.48 25.60
CA ASN A 26 -1.69 -18.45 26.53
C ASN A 26 -1.82 -19.84 25.90
N TYR A 27 -0.68 -20.45 25.58
CA TYR A 27 -0.64 -21.77 24.96
C TYR A 27 -0.43 -22.85 26.02
N ASN A 28 -0.97 -24.03 25.79
CA ASN A 28 -0.80 -25.20 26.68
C ASN A 28 0.66 -25.64 26.88
N THR A 29 1.60 -25.04 26.14
CA THR A 29 3.05 -25.27 26.22
C THR A 29 3.77 -24.29 27.15
N ASN A 30 3.07 -23.61 28.07
CA ASN A 30 3.58 -22.53 28.91
C ASN A 30 4.14 -21.32 28.13
N ILE A 31 3.77 -21.16 26.87
CA ILE A 31 4.10 -19.98 26.10
C ILE A 31 3.03 -18.93 26.38
N TYR A 32 3.47 -17.77 26.82
CA TYR A 32 2.60 -16.62 27.07
C TYR A 32 3.02 -15.46 26.20
N GLU A 33 2.06 -14.89 25.46
CA GLU A 33 2.28 -13.72 24.61
C GLU A 33 1.27 -12.64 24.96
N ARG A 34 1.76 -11.45 25.22
CA ARG A 34 0.95 -10.25 25.43
C ARG A 34 1.39 -9.17 24.45
N ASN A 35 0.46 -8.66 23.67
CA ASN A 35 0.70 -7.55 22.74
C ASN A 35 -0.38 -6.48 22.95
N ASN A 36 0.05 -5.23 23.12
CA ASN A 36 -0.82 -4.07 23.23
C ASN A 36 -0.37 -3.04 22.19
N LEU A 37 -1.22 -2.78 21.17
CA LEU A 37 -0.98 -1.83 20.11
C LEU A 37 -1.94 -0.65 20.26
N ASN A 38 -1.38 0.55 20.38
CA ASN A 38 -2.15 1.80 20.38
C ASN A 38 -1.71 2.65 19.18
N GLU A 39 -2.68 3.19 18.44
CA GLU A 39 -2.45 3.99 17.25
C GLU A 39 -3.24 5.29 17.33
N LEU A 40 -2.58 6.40 17.05
CA LEU A 40 -3.20 7.69 16.79
C LEU A 40 -2.96 8.06 15.33
N ILE A 41 -4.03 8.10 14.55
CA ILE A 41 -4.01 8.37 13.12
C ILE A 41 -4.71 9.70 12.86
N PHE A 42 -4.07 10.58 12.11
CA PHE A 42 -4.71 11.77 11.55
C PHE A 42 -4.70 11.67 10.03
N LYS A 43 -5.84 12.03 9.41
CA LYS A 43 -5.98 12.13 7.97
C LYS A 43 -6.69 13.43 7.61
N SER A 44 -5.99 14.33 6.88
CA SER A 44 -6.59 15.57 6.40
C SER A 44 -7.63 15.29 5.32
N TYR A 45 -8.63 16.17 5.20
CA TYR A 45 -9.48 16.16 4.01
C TYR A 45 -8.65 16.57 2.77
N PRO A 46 -8.95 15.99 1.59
CA PRO A 46 -8.31 16.42 0.35
C PRO A 46 -8.56 17.92 0.10
N LYS A 47 -7.49 18.62 -0.28
CA LYS A 47 -7.54 20.03 -0.65
C LYS A 47 -7.11 20.18 -2.11
N ILE A 48 -7.94 20.83 -2.90
CA ILE A 48 -7.63 21.13 -4.30
C ILE A 48 -6.79 22.40 -4.34
N SER A 49 -5.61 22.34 -4.97
CA SER A 49 -4.78 23.50 -5.23
C SER A 49 -5.23 24.24 -6.48
N PHE A 50 -4.75 25.47 -6.66
CA PHE A 50 -5.04 26.30 -7.84
C PHE A 50 -4.71 25.62 -9.17
N ASN A 51 -3.67 24.76 -9.18
CA ASN A 51 -3.24 24.02 -10.38
C ASN A 51 -3.96 22.67 -10.56
N GLY A 52 -5.05 22.39 -9.82
CA GLY A 52 -5.84 21.18 -9.97
C GLY A 52 -5.29 19.96 -9.23
N PHE A 53 -4.22 20.07 -8.45
CA PHE A 53 -3.73 18.97 -7.63
C PHE A 53 -4.64 18.73 -6.44
N TYR A 54 -4.97 17.47 -6.21
CA TYR A 54 -5.61 16.97 -4.99
C TYR A 54 -4.53 16.59 -4.00
N ASN A 55 -4.46 17.32 -2.90
CA ASN A 55 -3.43 17.14 -1.89
C ASN A 55 -4.06 16.75 -0.56
N ASN A 56 -3.48 15.76 0.10
CA ASN A 56 -3.80 15.43 1.48
C ASN A 56 -2.54 15.03 2.24
N TYR A 57 -2.59 15.13 3.55
CA TYR A 57 -1.55 14.63 4.42
C TYR A 57 -2.13 13.78 5.54
N GLU A 58 -1.36 12.85 5.99
CA GLU A 58 -1.73 11.93 7.05
C GLU A 58 -0.51 11.62 7.92
N PHE A 59 -0.76 11.30 9.16
CA PHE A 59 0.27 10.78 10.04
C PHE A 59 -0.29 9.71 10.96
N ILE A 60 0.60 8.84 11.41
CA ILE A 60 0.31 7.84 12.42
C ILE A 60 1.40 7.86 13.47
N ILE A 61 0.98 7.73 14.74
CA ILE A 61 1.86 7.46 15.87
C ILE A 61 1.42 6.11 16.43
N LYS A 62 2.36 5.17 16.53
CA LYS A 62 2.13 3.82 17.07
C LYS A 62 2.93 3.62 18.34
N ASN A 63 2.27 3.05 19.33
CA ASN A 63 2.90 2.50 20.52
C ASN A 63 2.57 0.99 20.59
N SER A 64 3.59 0.17 20.47
CA SER A 64 3.48 -1.30 20.59
C SER A 64 4.24 -1.76 21.83
N ASN A 65 3.52 -2.42 22.73
CA ASN A 65 4.09 -3.04 23.93
C ASN A 65 3.93 -4.55 23.81
N THR A 66 5.03 -5.28 23.81
CA THR A 66 5.04 -6.74 23.74
C THR A 66 5.75 -7.31 24.95
N SER A 67 5.18 -8.36 25.52
CA SER A 67 5.80 -9.15 26.61
C SER A 67 5.57 -10.62 26.26
N ASN A 68 6.66 -11.38 26.17
CA ASN A 68 6.63 -12.79 25.81
C ASN A 68 7.40 -13.61 26.82
N GLU A 69 6.84 -14.73 27.27
CA GLU A 69 7.48 -15.71 28.11
C GLU A 69 7.54 -17.07 27.39
N ASN A 70 8.69 -17.73 27.48
CA ASN A 70 8.95 -19.06 26.89
C ASN A 70 8.67 -19.17 25.38
N SER A 71 8.53 -18.06 24.69
CA SER A 71 8.35 -18.07 23.23
C SER A 71 9.71 -18.11 22.52
N THR A 72 9.73 -18.57 21.27
CA THR A 72 10.91 -18.48 20.39
C THR A 72 11.29 -17.03 20.06
N TYR A 73 10.37 -16.10 20.30
CA TYR A 73 10.61 -14.66 20.29
C TYR A 73 11.26 -14.27 21.63
N LYS A 74 12.24 -13.35 21.58
CA LYS A 74 13.00 -12.92 22.75
C LYS A 74 12.11 -12.69 23.97
N ASN A 75 12.46 -13.29 25.11
CA ASN A 75 11.77 -13.16 26.41
C ASN A 75 11.90 -11.75 27.03
N ASN A 76 11.76 -10.69 26.25
CA ASN A 76 11.95 -9.32 26.69
C ASN A 76 10.69 -8.51 26.51
N GLU A 77 10.38 -7.70 27.51
CA GLU A 77 9.42 -6.62 27.37
C GLU A 77 9.99 -5.59 26.38
N ASN A 78 9.26 -5.34 25.31
CA ASN A 78 9.65 -4.34 24.31
C ASN A 78 8.60 -3.24 24.26
N LEU A 79 9.04 -2.02 24.50
CA LEU A 79 8.28 -0.81 24.22
C LEU A 79 8.78 -0.25 22.89
N TYR A 80 7.90 -0.18 21.91
CA TYR A 80 8.20 0.40 20.61
C TYR A 80 7.28 1.59 20.34
N LEU A 81 7.88 2.77 20.16
CA LEU A 81 7.19 3.98 19.77
C LEU A 81 7.66 4.38 18.38
N SER A 82 6.74 4.56 17.44
CA SER A 82 7.04 4.93 16.08
C SER A 82 6.07 5.99 15.56
N GLY A 83 6.48 6.69 14.51
CA GLY A 83 5.64 7.66 13.84
C GLY A 83 6.03 7.84 12.39
N ILE A 84 5.05 8.07 11.53
CA ILE A 84 5.25 8.34 10.12
C ILE A 84 4.31 9.45 9.67
N PHE A 85 4.83 10.34 8.86
CA PHE A 85 4.08 11.38 8.17
C PHE A 85 4.11 11.10 6.67
N GLN A 86 2.99 11.31 6.00
CA GLN A 86 2.87 11.18 4.55
C GLN A 86 2.11 12.36 3.94
N TYR A 87 2.65 12.88 2.85
CA TYR A 87 1.98 13.84 1.98
C TYR A 87 1.69 13.19 0.64
N ASN A 88 0.43 13.26 0.20
CA ASN A 88 -0.03 12.70 -1.06
C ASN A 88 -0.49 13.81 -2.00
N SER A 89 -0.19 13.65 -3.28
CA SER A 89 -0.63 14.55 -4.33
C SER A 89 -0.99 13.79 -5.59
N VAL A 90 -2.15 14.11 -6.17
CA VAL A 90 -2.67 13.51 -7.41
C VAL A 90 -3.16 14.61 -8.33
N LEU A 91 -2.80 14.53 -9.61
CA LEU A 91 -3.28 15.47 -10.65
C LEU A 91 -4.15 14.73 -11.68
N PRO A 92 -5.48 14.77 -11.58
CA PRO A 92 -6.34 14.16 -12.58
C PRO A 92 -6.43 15.04 -13.84
N LEU A 93 -5.93 14.52 -14.95
CA LEU A 93 -6.04 15.13 -16.27
C LEU A 93 -7.10 14.37 -17.07
N ILE A 94 -8.12 15.07 -17.55
CA ILE A 94 -9.26 14.47 -18.21
C ILE A 94 -9.35 15.00 -19.64
N LYS A 95 -9.48 14.07 -20.58
CA LYS A 95 -9.81 14.36 -21.99
C LYS A 95 -10.98 13.50 -22.40
N GLU A 96 -12.02 14.11 -22.93
CA GLU A 96 -13.23 13.39 -23.35
C GLU A 96 -13.65 13.75 -24.77
N ASN A 97 -14.34 12.83 -25.40
CA ASN A 97 -15.11 12.99 -26.63
C ASN A 97 -16.53 12.45 -26.43
N GLU A 98 -17.30 12.28 -27.50
CA GLU A 98 -18.68 11.80 -27.41
C GLU A 98 -18.77 10.39 -26.80
N THR A 99 -17.87 9.47 -27.18
CA THR A 99 -17.91 8.04 -26.82
C THR A 99 -17.05 7.71 -25.61
N TYR A 100 -15.87 8.34 -25.46
CA TYR A 100 -14.87 7.95 -24.47
C TYR A 100 -14.43 9.10 -23.59
N GLN A 101 -14.15 8.77 -22.32
CA GLN A 101 -13.42 9.62 -21.39
C GLN A 101 -12.06 8.97 -21.08
N LYS A 102 -10.97 9.71 -21.28
CA LYS A 102 -9.60 9.31 -20.97
C LYS A 102 -9.12 10.09 -19.75
N ILE A 103 -8.62 9.38 -18.77
CA ILE A 103 -8.16 9.99 -17.51
C ILE A 103 -6.71 9.57 -17.28
N LEU A 104 -5.84 10.54 -17.06
CA LEU A 104 -4.46 10.32 -16.64
C LEU A 104 -4.28 10.94 -15.25
N LYS A 105 -3.86 10.13 -14.27
CA LYS A 105 -3.67 10.54 -12.86
C LYS A 105 -2.23 10.30 -12.42
N PRO A 106 -1.26 11.19 -12.78
CA PRO A 106 0.02 11.17 -12.12
C PRO A 106 -0.16 11.44 -10.63
N GLN A 107 0.58 10.71 -9.80
CA GLN A 107 0.49 10.80 -8.34
C GLN A 107 1.84 10.57 -7.68
N PHE A 108 2.02 11.15 -6.50
CA PHE A 108 3.17 10.88 -5.66
C PHE A 108 2.80 10.93 -4.18
N SER A 109 3.60 10.22 -3.36
CA SER A 109 3.50 10.19 -1.91
C SER A 109 4.88 10.34 -1.31
N LEU A 110 5.07 11.39 -0.52
CA LEU A 110 6.29 11.63 0.23
C LEU A 110 6.09 11.15 1.67
N LYS A 111 6.92 10.20 2.11
CA LYS A 111 6.92 9.66 3.47
C LYS A 111 8.15 10.11 4.23
N LEU A 112 7.92 10.50 5.48
CA LEU A 112 8.95 10.90 6.43
C LEU A 112 8.72 10.21 7.78
N ALA A 113 9.70 9.48 8.24
CA ALA A 113 9.70 8.85 9.56
C ALA A 113 11.13 8.87 10.15
N PRO A 114 11.27 8.88 11.48
CA PRO A 114 12.55 8.61 12.12
C PRO A 114 13.10 7.23 11.72
N PRO A 115 14.42 7.02 11.76
CA PRO A 115 15.06 5.74 11.42
C PRO A 115 14.91 4.73 12.57
N HIS A 116 13.70 4.32 12.90
CA HIS A 116 13.39 3.38 13.98
C HIS A 116 12.55 2.21 13.48
N THR A 117 12.90 1.66 12.34
CA THR A 117 12.21 0.50 11.78
C THR A 117 12.52 -0.73 12.60
N LYS A 118 11.49 -1.48 12.98
CA LYS A 118 11.65 -2.83 13.51
C LYS A 118 12.18 -3.73 12.39
N ASP A 119 13.04 -4.68 12.71
CA ASP A 119 13.52 -5.68 11.76
C ASP A 119 12.34 -6.50 11.18
N ASN A 120 12.08 -6.31 9.92
CA ASN A 120 11.01 -6.93 9.13
C ASN A 120 11.54 -7.76 7.97
N ARG A 121 12.82 -8.11 7.96
CA ARG A 121 13.44 -8.87 6.86
C ARG A 121 12.75 -10.19 6.58
N ASN A 122 12.17 -10.79 7.61
CA ASN A 122 11.48 -12.08 7.53
C ASN A 122 9.95 -11.94 7.35
N GLU A 123 9.42 -10.72 7.25
CA GLU A 123 8.00 -10.48 7.01
C GLU A 123 7.77 -10.25 5.51
N GLU A 124 7.03 -11.13 4.87
CA GLU A 124 6.64 -10.98 3.47
C GLU A 124 5.44 -10.02 3.37
N SER A 125 5.71 -8.82 2.91
CA SER A 125 4.66 -7.85 2.57
C SER A 125 4.56 -7.76 1.05
N LYS A 126 3.44 -8.18 0.48
CA LYS A 126 3.20 -7.99 -0.95
C LYS A 126 2.97 -6.51 -1.24
N ILE A 127 3.88 -5.92 -2.00
CA ILE A 127 3.75 -4.54 -2.49
C ILE A 127 3.27 -4.57 -3.93
N ASP A 128 2.24 -3.76 -4.22
CA ASP A 128 1.68 -3.57 -5.54
C ASP A 128 1.25 -2.10 -5.73
N PHE A 129 0.62 -1.79 -6.87
CA PHE A 129 0.14 -0.44 -7.14
C PHE A 129 -0.88 0.05 -6.10
N ASN A 130 -1.68 -0.84 -5.51
CA ASN A 130 -2.78 -0.44 -4.63
C ASN A 130 -2.29 0.02 -3.26
N ASN A 131 -1.16 -0.55 -2.78
CA ASN A 131 -0.66 -0.26 -1.44
C ASN A 131 0.63 0.59 -1.41
N ILE A 132 1.36 0.72 -2.52
CA ILE A 132 2.63 1.48 -2.55
C ILE A 132 2.48 2.95 -2.12
N PHE A 133 1.29 3.54 -2.28
CA PHE A 133 0.95 4.92 -1.90
C PHE A 133 0.29 5.01 -0.52
N THR A 134 0.05 3.89 0.18
CA THR A 134 -0.58 3.91 1.50
C THR A 134 0.42 4.25 2.60
N LEU A 135 -0.06 4.87 3.68
CA LEU A 135 0.76 5.25 4.83
C LEU A 135 1.43 4.01 5.44
N GLU A 136 0.68 2.93 5.62
CA GLU A 136 1.12 1.65 6.14
C GLU A 136 1.12 0.61 5.02
N ARG A 137 2.28 0.35 4.45
CA ARG A 137 2.45 -0.62 3.37
C ARG A 137 3.27 -1.86 3.77
N LEU A 138 3.87 -1.82 4.95
CA LEU A 138 4.49 -2.98 5.58
C LEU A 138 3.47 -3.69 6.49
N SER A 139 3.88 -4.35 7.54
CA SER A 139 2.94 -5.00 8.48
C SER A 139 2.32 -4.00 9.48
N GLU A 140 1.17 -4.36 10.09
CA GLU A 140 0.47 -3.52 11.07
C GLU A 140 1.33 -3.16 12.29
N ASN A 141 2.28 -4.03 12.66
CA ASN A 141 3.10 -3.85 13.86
C ASN A 141 4.39 -3.07 13.61
N THR A 142 4.57 -2.53 12.41
CA THR A 142 5.81 -1.87 12.02
C THR A 142 5.55 -0.54 11.34
N THR A 143 6.58 0.29 11.36
CA THR A 143 6.57 1.58 10.69
C THR A 143 7.82 1.68 9.82
N GLU A 144 7.62 2.05 8.57
CA GLU A 144 8.71 2.26 7.63
C GLU A 144 9.49 3.52 8.00
N GLY A 145 10.73 3.35 8.48
CA GLY A 145 11.62 4.47 8.82
C GLY A 145 12.29 5.12 7.61
N GLY A 146 12.77 6.37 7.78
CA GLY A 146 13.49 7.13 6.78
C GLY A 146 12.62 7.99 5.87
N LEU A 147 13.24 8.51 4.80
CA LEU A 147 12.58 9.34 3.78
C LEU A 147 12.41 8.53 2.50
N SER A 148 11.16 8.44 2.01
CA SER A 148 10.86 7.79 0.74
C SER A 148 9.82 8.55 -0.08
N LEU A 149 9.93 8.43 -1.41
CA LEU A 149 9.04 9.02 -2.40
C LEU A 149 8.48 7.90 -3.26
N SER A 150 7.18 7.60 -3.14
CA SER A 150 6.47 6.79 -4.11
C SER A 150 5.92 7.68 -5.21
N TYR A 151 6.08 7.28 -6.45
CA TYR A 151 5.53 7.99 -7.61
C TYR A 151 4.97 7.02 -8.63
N GLY A 152 4.02 7.47 -9.40
CA GLY A 152 3.37 6.63 -10.40
C GLY A 152 2.28 7.34 -11.17
N SER A 153 1.59 6.59 -11.99
CA SER A 153 0.50 7.12 -12.82
C SER A 153 -0.54 6.04 -13.08
N GLU A 154 -1.78 6.44 -13.13
CA GLU A 154 -2.90 5.64 -13.61
C GLU A 154 -3.43 6.27 -14.90
N TYR A 155 -3.61 5.47 -15.95
CA TYR A 155 -4.27 5.88 -17.18
C TYR A 155 -5.46 4.98 -17.45
N SER A 156 -6.66 5.58 -17.58
CA SER A 156 -7.88 4.83 -17.83
C SER A 156 -8.66 5.36 -19.02
N ILE A 157 -9.38 4.45 -19.70
CA ILE A 157 -10.32 4.73 -20.78
C ILE A 157 -11.70 4.18 -20.37
N LEU A 158 -12.64 5.09 -20.21
CA LEU A 158 -14.03 4.76 -19.90
C LEU A 158 -14.92 4.94 -21.15
N ASN A 159 -15.80 4.00 -21.38
CA ASN A 159 -16.88 4.16 -22.35
C ASN A 159 -18.03 4.91 -21.67
N LYS A 160 -18.43 6.06 -22.21
CA LYS A 160 -19.48 6.92 -21.62
C LYS A 160 -20.87 6.33 -21.75
N GLU A 161 -21.16 5.62 -22.84
CA GLU A 161 -22.47 5.02 -23.10
C GLU A 161 -22.74 3.84 -22.15
N LYS A 162 -21.73 2.98 -21.98
CA LYS A 162 -21.84 1.77 -21.13
C LYS A 162 -21.44 2.00 -19.68
N SER A 163 -20.88 3.19 -19.36
CA SER A 163 -20.36 3.55 -18.03
C SER A 163 -19.38 2.51 -17.48
N ASN A 164 -18.58 1.88 -18.35
CA ASN A 164 -17.59 0.87 -17.97
C ASN A 164 -16.17 1.29 -18.34
N GLU A 165 -15.21 0.86 -17.54
CA GLU A 165 -13.78 1.01 -17.84
C GLU A 165 -13.34 -0.09 -18.81
N ILE A 166 -12.83 0.31 -19.98
CA ILE A 166 -12.34 -0.59 -21.03
C ILE A 166 -10.89 -0.92 -20.84
N PHE A 167 -10.09 0.06 -20.42
CA PHE A 167 -8.66 -0.07 -20.26
C PHE A 167 -8.18 0.70 -19.04
N ASN A 168 -7.28 0.10 -18.28
CA ASN A 168 -6.60 0.74 -17.17
C ASN A 168 -5.13 0.29 -17.15
N LEU A 169 -4.22 1.25 -17.11
CA LEU A 169 -2.77 1.03 -16.96
C LEU A 169 -2.30 1.76 -15.71
N ARG A 170 -1.67 1.05 -14.78
CA ARG A 170 -1.11 1.56 -13.55
C ARG A 170 0.37 1.27 -13.49
N LEU A 171 1.17 2.28 -13.18
CA LEU A 171 2.63 2.20 -13.08
C LEU A 171 3.08 2.87 -11.80
N ALA A 172 3.96 2.24 -11.03
CA ALA A 172 4.49 2.83 -9.80
C ALA A 172 5.90 2.34 -9.47
N ASN A 173 6.62 3.19 -8.73
CA ASN A 173 7.93 2.89 -8.16
C ASN A 173 8.11 3.68 -6.86
N ASN A 174 9.12 3.31 -6.07
CA ASN A 174 9.50 4.02 -4.85
C ASN A 174 11.00 4.32 -4.83
N LEU A 175 11.35 5.53 -4.44
CA LEU A 175 12.71 5.97 -4.20
C LEU A 175 12.92 6.22 -2.71
N ARG A 176 14.07 5.83 -2.18
CA ARG A 176 14.51 6.13 -0.81
C ARG A 176 15.77 6.99 -0.83
N LEU A 177 15.89 7.86 0.15
CA LEU A 177 17.11 8.65 0.31
C LEU A 177 18.28 7.76 0.73
N GLU A 178 18.03 6.85 1.66
CA GLU A 178 19.00 5.90 2.21
C GLU A 178 18.40 4.49 2.22
N ASN A 179 19.24 3.47 2.09
CA ASN A 179 18.82 2.08 2.24
C ASN A 179 18.29 1.85 3.66
N ASN A 180 17.37 0.92 3.78
CA ASN A 180 16.85 0.44 5.06
C ASN A 180 16.88 -1.10 5.06
N ASP A 181 17.94 -1.63 5.67
CA ASP A 181 18.21 -3.07 5.69
C ASP A 181 17.27 -3.87 6.60
N ASP A 182 16.42 -3.20 7.38
CA ASP A 182 15.39 -3.83 8.22
C ASP A 182 14.10 -4.16 7.45
N ILE A 183 14.02 -3.84 6.16
CA ILE A 183 12.88 -4.13 5.30
C ILE A 183 13.19 -5.36 4.45
N SER A 184 12.17 -6.24 4.26
CA SER A 184 12.29 -7.41 3.39
C SER A 184 12.75 -7.06 1.97
N ASN A 185 13.65 -7.87 1.42
CA ASN A 185 14.21 -7.70 0.08
C ASN A 185 13.25 -8.15 -1.05
N SER A 186 12.12 -8.77 -0.73
CA SER A 186 11.19 -9.35 -1.72
C SER A 186 10.76 -8.37 -2.82
N HIS A 187 10.59 -7.07 -2.47
CA HIS A 187 10.18 -6.01 -3.40
C HIS A 187 11.18 -4.86 -3.47
N GLN A 188 12.37 -5.05 -2.93
CA GLN A 188 13.43 -4.03 -2.86
C GLN A 188 12.97 -2.71 -2.24
N MET A 189 11.96 -2.74 -1.37
CA MET A 189 11.44 -1.53 -0.72
C MET A 189 12.43 -0.90 0.26
N GLY A 190 13.39 -1.66 0.77
CA GLY A 190 14.50 -1.18 1.58
C GLY A 190 15.63 -0.55 0.78
N GLU A 191 15.71 -0.79 -0.51
CA GLU A 191 16.73 -0.27 -1.41
C GLU A 191 16.45 1.18 -1.83
N LYS A 192 17.46 1.88 -2.39
CA LYS A 192 17.29 3.24 -2.92
C LYS A 192 16.21 3.32 -3.99
N THR A 193 16.03 2.25 -4.77
CA THR A 193 14.97 2.14 -5.77
C THR A 193 14.28 0.79 -5.60
N SER A 194 12.98 0.80 -5.39
CA SER A 194 12.19 -0.42 -5.30
C SER A 194 12.04 -1.12 -6.64
N ASN A 195 11.39 -2.29 -6.64
CA ASN A 195 10.85 -2.86 -7.86
C ASN A 195 9.94 -1.86 -8.58
N PHE A 196 9.83 -2.00 -9.88
CA PHE A 196 8.87 -1.30 -10.70
C PHE A 196 7.58 -2.12 -10.78
N PHE A 197 6.48 -1.54 -10.33
CA PHE A 197 5.16 -2.20 -10.29
C PHE A 197 4.33 -1.74 -11.47
N SER A 198 3.75 -2.68 -12.21
CA SER A 198 2.78 -2.37 -13.26
C SER A 198 1.56 -3.27 -13.20
N GLU A 199 0.44 -2.71 -13.61
CA GLU A 199 -0.84 -3.42 -13.72
C GLU A 199 -1.58 -2.92 -14.96
N ILE A 200 -2.10 -3.87 -15.75
CA ILE A 200 -2.90 -3.59 -16.94
C ILE A 200 -4.22 -4.33 -16.79
N GLU A 201 -5.33 -3.62 -16.89
CA GLU A 201 -6.66 -4.21 -16.99
C GLU A 201 -7.27 -3.87 -18.36
N PHE A 202 -7.82 -4.89 -19.02
CA PHE A 202 -8.45 -4.74 -20.34
C PHE A 202 -9.80 -5.44 -20.33
N ASN A 203 -10.88 -4.66 -20.46
CA ASN A 203 -12.27 -5.09 -20.40
C ASN A 203 -13.03 -4.55 -21.63
N PRO A 204 -12.75 -5.05 -22.85
CA PRO A 204 -13.31 -4.47 -24.08
C PRO A 204 -14.83 -4.61 -24.17
N ASN A 205 -15.40 -5.61 -23.51
CA ASN A 205 -16.82 -5.90 -23.46
C ASN A 205 -17.17 -6.69 -22.20
N GLU A 206 -18.43 -7.06 -22.04
CA GLU A 206 -18.92 -7.84 -20.88
C GLU A 206 -18.48 -9.31 -20.87
N TYR A 207 -17.95 -9.81 -21.98
CA TYR A 207 -17.55 -11.22 -22.15
C TYR A 207 -16.10 -11.49 -21.77
N LEU A 208 -15.22 -10.48 -21.85
CA LEU A 208 -13.80 -10.65 -21.60
C LEU A 208 -13.30 -9.62 -20.61
N LYS A 209 -12.67 -10.11 -19.56
CA LYS A 209 -11.91 -9.31 -18.60
C LYS A 209 -10.53 -9.92 -18.43
N THR A 210 -9.48 -9.12 -18.68
CA THR A 210 -8.10 -9.54 -18.51
C THR A 210 -7.37 -8.56 -17.60
N LYS A 211 -6.63 -9.11 -16.65
CA LYS A 211 -5.77 -8.35 -15.73
C LYS A 211 -4.38 -8.97 -15.72
N TYR A 212 -3.38 -8.16 -15.99
CA TYR A 212 -1.97 -8.52 -15.87
C TYR A 212 -1.30 -7.60 -14.87
N SER A 213 -0.64 -8.18 -13.86
CA SER A 213 0.12 -7.44 -12.84
C SER A 213 1.53 -7.98 -12.80
N ASN A 214 2.54 -7.12 -12.73
CA ASN A 214 3.91 -7.55 -12.56
C ASN A 214 4.71 -6.64 -11.63
N SER A 215 5.81 -7.18 -11.13
CA SER A 215 6.83 -6.50 -10.36
C SER A 215 8.19 -6.83 -10.96
N LEU A 216 8.82 -5.85 -11.59
CA LEU A 216 10.16 -5.94 -12.17
C LEU A 216 11.19 -5.47 -11.15
N LYS A 217 12.29 -6.18 -10.97
CA LYS A 217 13.42 -5.70 -10.16
C LYS A 217 13.93 -4.35 -10.69
N ASN A 218 14.63 -3.62 -9.87
CA ASN A 218 15.17 -2.30 -10.19
C ASN A 218 16.10 -2.29 -11.43
N ASP A 219 16.65 -3.44 -11.82
CA ASP A 219 17.43 -3.65 -13.05
C ASP A 219 16.56 -3.72 -14.33
N LEU A 220 15.22 -3.76 -14.18
CA LEU A 220 14.21 -3.91 -15.24
C LEU A 220 14.40 -5.14 -16.14
N LYS A 221 15.20 -6.12 -15.72
CA LYS A 221 15.47 -7.35 -16.47
C LYS A 221 14.83 -8.58 -15.84
N ASN A 222 14.74 -8.58 -14.53
CA ASN A 222 14.27 -9.73 -13.77
C ASN A 222 12.87 -9.46 -13.24
N ILE A 223 11.96 -10.40 -13.49
CA ILE A 223 10.60 -10.39 -12.95
C ILE A 223 10.66 -11.03 -11.56
N SER A 224 10.23 -10.29 -10.53
CA SER A 224 10.03 -10.84 -9.18
C SER A 224 8.69 -11.53 -9.04
N TYR A 225 7.69 -10.97 -9.70
CA TYR A 225 6.31 -11.43 -9.62
C TYR A 225 5.58 -11.09 -10.90
N GLU A 226 4.76 -12.01 -11.39
CA GLU A 226 3.79 -11.75 -12.44
C GLU A 226 2.51 -12.57 -12.23
N ASN A 227 1.39 -11.96 -12.51
CA ASN A 227 0.09 -12.59 -12.44
C ASN A 227 -0.75 -12.19 -13.65
N LEU A 228 -1.27 -13.18 -14.36
CA LEU A 228 -2.26 -13.00 -15.43
C LEU A 228 -3.56 -13.68 -15.05
N THR A 229 -4.61 -12.89 -14.92
CA THR A 229 -5.99 -13.37 -14.73
C THR A 229 -6.80 -13.04 -15.96
N THR A 230 -7.47 -14.03 -16.53
CA THR A 230 -8.42 -13.82 -17.63
C THR A 230 -9.74 -14.49 -17.29
N GLU A 231 -10.81 -13.72 -17.36
CA GLU A 231 -12.18 -14.19 -17.17
C GLU A 231 -12.95 -14.05 -18.50
N PHE A 232 -13.55 -15.14 -18.90
CA PHE A 232 -14.43 -15.20 -20.05
C PHE A 232 -15.83 -15.58 -19.62
N ARG A 233 -16.82 -14.77 -20.01
CA ARG A 233 -18.23 -14.93 -19.61
C ARG A 233 -19.15 -14.98 -20.83
N VAL A 234 -19.94 -16.04 -20.92
CA VAL A 234 -21.01 -16.17 -21.94
C VAL A 234 -22.27 -16.66 -21.26
N ASN A 235 -23.31 -15.86 -21.25
CA ASN A 235 -24.55 -16.13 -20.53
C ASN A 235 -24.27 -16.49 -19.05
N ASN A 236 -24.64 -17.71 -18.64
CA ASN A 236 -24.43 -18.23 -17.28
C ASN A 236 -23.08 -18.99 -17.12
N PHE A 237 -22.31 -19.09 -18.19
CA PHE A 237 -21.01 -19.77 -18.15
C PHE A 237 -19.89 -18.78 -17.93
N VAL A 238 -19.12 -19.01 -16.85
CA VAL A 238 -17.95 -18.18 -16.50
C VAL A 238 -16.74 -19.10 -16.40
N THR A 239 -15.70 -18.82 -17.20
CA THR A 239 -14.40 -19.49 -17.12
C THR A 239 -13.35 -18.49 -16.68
N LYS A 240 -12.56 -18.87 -15.70
CA LYS A 240 -11.44 -18.06 -15.19
C LYS A 240 -10.13 -18.84 -15.36
N PHE A 241 -9.13 -18.19 -15.92
CA PHE A 241 -7.76 -18.64 -16.02
C PHE A 241 -6.89 -17.73 -15.17
N ASP A 242 -6.11 -18.33 -14.26
CA ASP A 242 -5.13 -17.62 -13.43
C ASP A 242 -3.76 -18.23 -13.64
N TYR A 243 -2.78 -17.41 -13.98
CA TYR A 243 -1.37 -17.74 -14.05
C TYR A 243 -0.60 -16.89 -13.07
N LEU A 244 0.17 -17.51 -12.20
CA LEU A 244 1.01 -16.86 -11.21
C LEU A 244 2.44 -17.38 -11.34
N ASN A 245 3.39 -16.46 -11.42
CA ASN A 245 4.82 -16.76 -11.34
C ASN A 245 5.46 -15.84 -10.30
N GLU A 246 6.06 -16.44 -9.28
CA GLU A 246 6.78 -15.74 -8.21
C GLU A 246 8.21 -16.27 -8.15
N ASN A 247 9.16 -15.42 -8.48
CA ASN A 247 10.57 -15.73 -8.30
C ASN A 247 10.98 -15.30 -6.90
N SER A 248 10.81 -16.20 -5.90
CA SER A 248 11.40 -16.02 -4.59
C SER A 248 12.92 -16.04 -4.74
N SER A 249 13.56 -14.89 -4.55
CA SER A 249 15.02 -14.84 -4.40
C SER A 249 15.35 -15.54 -3.07
N SER A 250 15.77 -16.80 -3.15
CA SER A 250 16.45 -17.49 -2.06
C SER A 250 17.78 -16.83 -1.73
#